data_65413faeebc1b6d2e7a28f8935af99a8
#
_entry.id   65413faeebc1b6d2e7a28f8935af99a8
#
_cell.length_a   1.000
_cell.length_b   1.000
_cell.length_c   1.000
_cell.angle_alpha   90.00
_cell.angle_beta   90.00
_cell.angle_gamma   90.00
#
_symmetry.space_group_name_H-M   'P 1'
#
loop_
_entity.id
_entity.type
_entity.pdbx_description
1 polymer ?
#
loop_
_entity_poly.entity_id
_entity_poly.type
_entity_poly.pdbx_seq_one_letter_code
_entity_poly.pdbx_strand_id
1 'polypeptide(L)'
;MADLNRAIGCTNDSDAFENLLHAAEAACVRAQALVGLAYHTGHGTAVNFERAADWYRKAAGSGDSYAMANLGVMCLLGEGEIADELDAYIWFQSAVGLGRKRLRPVLDVLEHRIVGDGGNSDRILAAVGPQTPPLRPCTRADCDPARCDNA
;
A
#
# COMPACT_ATOMS: atom_id res chain seq x y z
N MET A 1 14.49 9.56 -5.29
CA MET A 1 15.10 9.13 -4.01
C MET A 1 15.49 10.31 -3.12
N ALA A 2 15.90 11.44 -3.67
CA ALA A 2 16.08 12.69 -2.92
C ALA A 2 14.79 13.21 -2.24
N ASP A 3 13.62 12.77 -2.71
CA ASP A 3 12.33 13.28 -2.24
C ASP A 3 11.96 12.78 -0.83
N LEU A 4 12.40 11.57 -0.43
CA LEU A 4 12.14 11.04 0.90
C LEU A 4 12.90 11.85 1.97
N ASN A 5 14.19 12.11 1.75
CA ASN A 5 15.03 12.91 2.64
C ASN A 5 14.59 14.37 2.68
N ARG A 6 14.12 14.90 1.56
CA ARG A 6 13.62 16.27 1.45
C ARG A 6 12.31 16.46 2.22
N ALA A 7 11.44 15.45 2.22
CA ALA A 7 10.16 15.51 2.94
C ALA A 7 10.34 15.51 4.47
N ILE A 8 11.47 14.98 4.98
CA ILE A 8 11.71 14.79 6.41
C ILE A 8 12.79 15.75 6.94
N GLY A 9 13.50 16.48 6.08
CA GLY A 9 14.52 17.45 6.47
C GLY A 9 15.79 16.82 7.06
N CYS A 10 16.06 15.55 6.78
CA CYS A 10 17.19 14.81 7.32
C CYS A 10 18.40 14.81 6.38
N THR A 11 19.59 14.67 6.96
CA THR A 11 20.87 14.77 6.24
C THR A 11 21.40 13.44 5.72
N ASN A 12 20.87 12.31 6.24
CA ASN A 12 21.23 10.97 5.77
C ASN A 12 19.99 10.05 5.72
N ASP A 13 20.08 8.95 4.98
CA ASP A 13 18.97 8.05 4.72
C ASP A 13 18.53 7.29 5.99
N SER A 14 19.45 6.99 6.88
CA SER A 14 19.17 6.26 8.12
C SER A 14 18.38 7.10 9.11
N ASP A 15 18.79 8.36 9.31
CA ASP A 15 18.07 9.29 10.20
C ASP A 15 16.69 9.62 9.65
N ALA A 16 16.58 9.75 8.32
CA ALA A 16 15.31 9.93 7.63
C ALA A 16 14.37 8.76 7.89
N PHE A 17 14.88 7.54 7.82
CA PHE A 17 14.12 6.33 8.10
C PHE A 17 13.65 6.25 9.56
N GLU A 18 14.50 6.56 10.53
CA GLU A 18 14.13 6.54 11.96
C GLU A 18 13.01 7.56 12.28
N ASN A 19 13.14 8.78 11.75
CA ASN A 19 12.08 9.79 11.90
C ASN A 19 10.76 9.37 11.23
N LEU A 20 10.86 8.75 10.06
CA LEU A 20 9.70 8.23 9.35
C LEU A 20 9.03 7.09 10.12
N LEU A 21 9.83 6.19 10.70
CA LEU A 21 9.35 5.09 11.54
C LEU A 21 8.61 5.62 12.78
N HIS A 22 9.18 6.61 13.45
CA HIS A 22 8.54 7.24 14.60
C HIS A 22 7.19 7.88 14.24
N ALA A 23 7.12 8.60 13.10
CA ALA A 23 5.86 9.15 12.62
C ALA A 23 4.83 8.07 12.25
N ALA A 24 5.29 6.95 11.68
CA ALA A 24 4.43 5.81 11.35
C ALA A 24 3.87 5.10 12.58
N GLU A 25 4.66 4.99 13.65
CA GLU A 25 4.24 4.46 14.95
C GLU A 25 3.22 5.38 15.63
N ALA A 26 3.31 6.69 15.41
CA ALA A 26 2.32 7.67 15.82
C ALA A 26 1.02 7.65 14.96
N ALA A 27 0.80 6.58 14.18
CA ALA A 27 -0.36 6.35 13.33
C ALA A 27 -0.54 7.35 12.17
N CYS A 28 0.52 8.01 11.73
CA CYS A 28 0.50 8.78 10.50
C CYS A 28 0.43 7.83 9.28
N VAL A 29 -0.72 7.79 8.62
CA VAL A 29 -0.98 6.86 7.50
C VAL A 29 0.01 7.04 6.36
N ARG A 30 0.35 8.27 6.03
CA ARG A 30 1.34 8.58 5.00
C ARG A 30 2.73 8.07 5.36
N ALA A 31 3.15 8.24 6.62
CA ALA A 31 4.40 7.72 7.12
C ALA A 31 4.43 6.19 7.09
N GLN A 32 3.34 5.53 7.46
CA GLN A 32 3.22 4.06 7.37
C GLN A 32 3.45 3.55 5.94
N ALA A 33 2.84 4.19 4.94
CA ALA A 33 3.04 3.83 3.54
C ALA A 33 4.49 4.05 3.09
N LEU A 34 5.14 5.13 3.55
CA LEU A 34 6.53 5.43 3.22
C LEU A 34 7.51 4.49 3.94
N VAL A 35 7.23 4.07 5.17
CA VAL A 35 8.02 3.03 5.86
C VAL A 35 7.92 1.70 5.11
N GLY A 36 6.73 1.35 4.63
CA GLY A 36 6.54 0.20 3.75
C GLY A 36 7.42 0.30 2.50
N LEU A 37 7.44 1.46 1.86
CA LEU A 37 8.29 1.71 0.69
C LEU A 37 9.78 1.61 1.03
N ALA A 38 10.22 2.15 2.18
CA ALA A 38 11.60 2.07 2.63
C ALA A 38 12.07 0.62 2.83
N TYR A 39 11.26 -0.23 3.45
CA TYR A 39 11.54 -1.66 3.57
C TYR A 39 11.49 -2.40 2.23
N HIS A 40 10.62 -2.00 1.32
CA HIS A 40 10.51 -2.62 0.00
C HIS A 40 11.72 -2.30 -0.89
N THR A 41 12.22 -1.07 -0.84
CA THR A 41 13.33 -0.60 -1.69
C THR A 41 14.71 -0.66 -1.02
N GLY A 42 14.77 -0.84 0.29
CA GLY A 42 16.00 -0.77 1.06
C GLY A 42 16.51 0.65 1.30
N HIS A 43 15.63 1.64 1.39
CA HIS A 43 15.99 3.05 1.57
C HIS A 43 16.12 3.40 3.04
N GLY A 44 17.33 3.65 3.51
CA GLY A 44 17.64 3.92 4.92
C GLY A 44 17.56 2.69 5.83
N THR A 45 17.20 1.53 5.29
CA THR A 45 17.11 0.25 6.00
C THR A 45 17.41 -0.92 5.05
N ALA A 46 17.62 -2.11 5.57
CA ALA A 46 17.72 -3.31 4.74
C ALA A 46 16.37 -3.67 4.12
N VAL A 47 16.38 -4.19 2.89
CA VAL A 47 15.18 -4.70 2.22
C VAL A 47 14.55 -5.81 3.08
N ASN A 48 13.25 -5.69 3.33
CA ASN A 48 12.48 -6.70 4.02
C ASN A 48 11.03 -6.65 3.54
N PHE A 49 10.67 -7.56 2.66
CA PHE A 49 9.34 -7.60 2.04
C PHE A 49 8.21 -7.91 3.04
N GLU A 50 8.47 -8.75 4.05
CA GLU A 50 7.47 -9.08 5.07
C GLU A 50 7.10 -7.83 5.88
N ARG A 51 8.10 -7.08 6.35
CA ARG A 51 7.87 -5.81 7.05
C ARG A 51 7.23 -4.76 6.15
N ALA A 52 7.63 -4.69 4.89
CA ALA A 52 7.00 -3.81 3.92
C ALA A 52 5.50 -4.10 3.79
N ALA A 53 5.13 -5.38 3.64
CA ALA A 53 3.74 -5.80 3.56
C ALA A 53 2.95 -5.43 4.83
N ASP A 54 3.51 -5.64 6.01
CA ASP A 54 2.86 -5.29 7.28
C ASP A 54 2.58 -3.78 7.39
N TRP A 55 3.54 -2.93 7.02
CA TRP A 55 3.35 -1.49 7.02
C TRP A 55 2.36 -1.03 5.96
N TYR A 56 2.43 -1.61 4.77
CA TYR A 56 1.44 -1.32 3.74
C TYR A 56 0.03 -1.75 4.13
N ARG A 57 -0.14 -2.90 4.84
CA ARG A 57 -1.45 -3.32 5.36
C ARG A 57 -2.01 -2.33 6.37
N LYS A 58 -1.18 -1.80 7.28
CA LYS A 58 -1.59 -0.77 8.24
C LYS A 58 -2.08 0.49 7.51
N ALA A 59 -1.30 0.98 6.55
CA ALA A 59 -1.67 2.16 5.76
C ALA A 59 -2.93 1.90 4.89
N ALA A 60 -3.02 0.74 4.25
CA ALA A 60 -4.17 0.34 3.44
C ALA A 60 -5.45 0.22 4.27
N GLY A 61 -5.37 -0.31 5.49
CA GLY A 61 -6.47 -0.36 6.44
C GLY A 61 -7.01 1.03 6.83
N SER A 62 -6.17 2.05 6.73
CA SER A 62 -6.54 3.45 6.93
C SER A 62 -6.96 4.18 5.64
N GLY A 63 -7.05 3.47 4.51
CA GLY A 63 -7.53 4.00 3.24
C GLY A 63 -6.46 4.59 2.33
N ASP A 64 -5.18 4.27 2.54
CA ASP A 64 -4.12 4.74 1.66
C ASP A 64 -4.08 3.95 0.34
N SER A 65 -4.47 4.60 -0.75
CA SER A 65 -4.52 3.98 -2.07
C SER A 65 -3.15 3.61 -2.65
N TYR A 66 -2.09 4.29 -2.18
CA TYR A 66 -0.72 3.96 -2.57
C TYR A 66 -0.26 2.64 -1.95
N ALA A 67 -0.52 2.47 -0.65
CA ALA A 67 -0.24 1.22 0.06
C ALA A 67 -1.00 0.03 -0.56
N MET A 68 -2.28 0.22 -0.89
CA MET A 68 -3.09 -0.82 -1.55
C MET A 68 -2.50 -1.22 -2.91
N ALA A 69 -2.06 -0.25 -3.72
CA ALA A 69 -1.43 -0.52 -5.00
C ALA A 69 -0.13 -1.32 -4.85
N ASN A 70 0.70 -0.98 -3.86
CA ASN A 70 1.94 -1.70 -3.60
C ASN A 70 1.69 -3.11 -3.07
N LEU A 71 0.69 -3.31 -2.20
CA LEU A 71 0.27 -4.66 -1.79
C LEU A 71 -0.15 -5.51 -2.99
N GLY A 72 -0.94 -4.95 -3.90
CA GLY A 72 -1.30 -5.63 -5.14
C GLY A 72 -0.08 -6.05 -5.97
N VAL A 73 0.93 -5.19 -6.09
CA VAL A 73 2.18 -5.53 -6.78
C VAL A 73 2.94 -6.63 -6.04
N MET A 74 3.06 -6.54 -4.71
CA MET A 74 3.73 -7.56 -3.91
C MET A 74 3.04 -8.92 -4.01
N CYS A 75 1.69 -8.96 -4.01
CA CYS A 75 0.93 -10.19 -4.24
C CYS A 75 1.15 -10.78 -5.64
N LEU A 76 1.32 -9.95 -6.68
CA LEU A 76 1.65 -10.45 -8.02
C LEU A 76 3.05 -11.05 -8.11
N LEU A 77 4.01 -10.43 -7.42
CA LEU A 77 5.41 -10.84 -7.46
C LEU A 77 5.75 -11.94 -6.43
N GLY A 78 4.87 -12.19 -5.46
CA GLY A 78 5.13 -13.10 -4.34
C GLY A 78 6.17 -12.55 -3.37
N GLU A 79 6.28 -11.23 -3.24
CA GLU A 79 7.24 -10.57 -2.35
C GLU A 79 6.68 -10.48 -0.91
N GLY A 80 7.28 -11.25 0.00
CA GLY A 80 6.85 -11.31 1.40
C GLY A 80 5.57 -12.11 1.67
N GLU A 81 4.92 -12.62 0.63
CA GLU A 81 3.69 -13.43 0.69
C GLU A 81 3.64 -14.43 -0.46
N ILE A 82 2.69 -15.36 -0.38
CA ILE A 82 2.41 -16.26 -1.49
C ILE A 82 1.79 -15.44 -2.64
N ALA A 83 2.35 -15.60 -3.83
CA ALA A 83 1.79 -14.95 -5.02
C ALA A 83 0.34 -15.38 -5.25
N ASP A 84 -0.58 -14.43 -5.22
CA ASP A 84 -2.01 -14.67 -5.47
C ASP A 84 -2.59 -13.53 -6.32
N GLU A 85 -3.02 -13.89 -7.54
CA GLU A 85 -3.58 -12.93 -8.49
C GLU A 85 -4.96 -12.41 -8.04
N LEU A 86 -5.71 -13.20 -7.29
CA LEU A 86 -7.00 -12.78 -6.77
C LEU A 86 -6.84 -11.71 -5.67
N ASP A 87 -5.90 -11.92 -4.75
CA ASP A 87 -5.59 -10.93 -3.73
C ASP A 87 -5.04 -9.64 -4.36
N ALA A 88 -4.17 -9.77 -5.36
CA ALA A 88 -3.69 -8.62 -6.13
C ALA A 88 -4.82 -7.85 -6.81
N TYR A 89 -5.79 -8.56 -7.41
CA TYR A 89 -6.96 -7.95 -8.03
C TYR A 89 -7.79 -7.15 -7.01
N ILE A 90 -8.04 -7.73 -5.83
CA ILE A 90 -8.81 -7.07 -4.76
C ILE A 90 -8.11 -5.77 -4.31
N TRP A 91 -6.79 -5.82 -4.10
CA TRP A 91 -6.02 -4.66 -3.71
C TRP A 91 -6.01 -3.57 -4.79
N PHE A 92 -5.82 -3.91 -6.05
CA PHE A 92 -5.86 -2.96 -7.16
C PHE A 92 -7.25 -2.36 -7.35
N GLN A 93 -8.31 -3.17 -7.21
CA GLN A 93 -9.68 -2.68 -7.30
C GLN A 93 -9.98 -1.65 -6.20
N SER A 94 -9.56 -1.94 -4.97
CA SER A 94 -9.68 -1.00 -3.84
C SER A 94 -8.93 0.30 -4.11
N ALA A 95 -7.70 0.22 -4.63
CA ALA A 95 -6.90 1.39 -4.99
C ALA A 95 -7.55 2.22 -6.11
N VAL A 96 -8.14 1.58 -7.11
CA VAL A 96 -8.88 2.26 -8.19
C VAL A 96 -10.13 2.94 -7.65
N GLY A 97 -10.85 2.30 -6.75
CA GLY A 97 -12.00 2.87 -6.05
C GLY A 97 -11.66 4.17 -5.29
N LEU A 98 -10.44 4.26 -4.76
CA LEU A 98 -9.90 5.45 -4.09
C LEU A 98 -9.24 6.46 -5.04
N GLY A 99 -9.44 6.33 -6.34
CA GLY A 99 -9.04 7.32 -7.36
C GLY A 99 -7.76 6.98 -8.14
N ARG A 100 -7.12 5.82 -7.92
CA ARG A 100 -5.96 5.38 -8.71
C ARG A 100 -6.36 4.78 -10.06
N LYS A 101 -7.00 5.57 -10.89
CA LYS A 101 -7.54 5.16 -12.19
C LYS A 101 -6.49 4.58 -13.16
N ARG A 102 -5.21 4.91 -12.98
CA ARG A 102 -4.10 4.37 -13.79
C ARG A 102 -3.91 2.87 -13.66
N LEU A 103 -4.45 2.25 -12.60
CA LEU A 103 -4.40 0.80 -12.40
C LEU A 103 -5.51 0.04 -13.14
N ARG A 104 -6.45 0.74 -13.77
CA ARG A 104 -7.55 0.13 -14.52
C ARG A 104 -7.09 -0.91 -15.56
N PRO A 105 -6.10 -0.61 -16.41
CA PRO A 105 -5.61 -1.59 -17.37
C PRO A 105 -5.04 -2.86 -16.74
N VAL A 106 -4.44 -2.74 -15.53
CA VAL A 106 -3.94 -3.89 -14.79
C VAL A 106 -5.09 -4.76 -14.29
N LEU A 107 -6.16 -4.13 -13.81
CA LEU A 107 -7.39 -4.83 -13.42
C LEU A 107 -8.00 -5.60 -14.59
N ASP A 108 -8.13 -4.96 -15.75
CA ASP A 108 -8.73 -5.57 -16.94
C ASP A 108 -7.94 -6.83 -17.37
N VAL A 109 -6.60 -6.78 -17.28
CA VAL A 109 -5.75 -7.94 -17.57
C VAL A 109 -5.91 -9.04 -16.52
N LEU A 110 -5.92 -8.71 -15.25
CA LEU A 110 -6.10 -9.68 -14.15
C LEU A 110 -7.48 -10.32 -14.21
N GLU A 111 -8.51 -9.54 -14.43
CA GLU A 111 -9.88 -10.02 -14.60
C GLU A 111 -9.97 -11.03 -15.74
N HIS A 112 -9.35 -10.73 -16.89
CA HIS A 112 -9.33 -11.63 -18.03
C HIS A 112 -8.58 -12.94 -17.72
N ARG A 113 -7.48 -12.89 -16.99
CA ARG A 113 -6.73 -14.07 -16.57
C ARG A 113 -7.49 -14.94 -15.56
N ILE A 114 -8.07 -14.31 -14.55
CA ILE A 114 -8.80 -14.99 -13.46
C ILE A 114 -10.10 -15.63 -14.01
N VAL A 115 -10.81 -14.95 -14.91
CA VAL A 115 -12.04 -15.46 -15.55
C VAL A 115 -11.71 -16.49 -16.63
N GLY A 116 -10.60 -16.28 -17.37
CA GLY A 116 -10.18 -17.17 -18.45
C GLY A 116 -9.79 -18.58 -17.99
N ASP A 117 -9.29 -18.74 -16.78
CA ASP A 117 -8.94 -20.02 -16.17
C ASP A 117 -10.13 -20.83 -15.61
N GLY A 118 -11.36 -20.37 -15.87
CA GLY A 118 -12.59 -21.18 -15.77
C GLY A 118 -13.06 -21.56 -14.35
N GLY A 119 -12.40 -21.10 -13.29
CA GLY A 119 -12.70 -21.56 -11.94
C GLY A 119 -12.91 -20.49 -10.86
N ASN A 120 -12.58 -19.25 -11.12
CA ASN A 120 -12.50 -18.22 -10.06
C ASN A 120 -13.57 -17.12 -10.11
N SER A 121 -14.48 -17.15 -11.08
CA SER A 121 -15.50 -16.11 -11.19
C SER A 121 -16.35 -15.97 -9.93
N ASP A 122 -16.69 -17.10 -9.29
CA ASP A 122 -17.49 -17.07 -8.05
C ASP A 122 -16.69 -16.54 -6.85
N ARG A 123 -15.38 -16.78 -6.82
CA ARG A 123 -14.48 -16.22 -5.78
C ARG A 123 -14.30 -14.72 -5.95
N ILE A 124 -14.22 -14.23 -7.20
CA ILE A 124 -14.13 -12.79 -7.49
C ILE A 124 -15.44 -12.11 -7.09
N LEU A 125 -16.59 -12.68 -7.47
CA LEU A 125 -17.90 -12.15 -7.11
C LEU A 125 -18.13 -12.17 -5.59
N ALA A 126 -17.65 -13.18 -4.88
CA ALA A 126 -17.70 -13.26 -3.43
C ALA A 126 -16.76 -12.24 -2.75
N ALA A 127 -15.58 -11.99 -3.33
CA ALA A 127 -14.60 -11.04 -2.79
C ALA A 127 -14.95 -9.57 -3.11
N VAL A 128 -15.61 -9.34 -4.25
CA VAL A 128 -16.09 -8.02 -4.70
C VAL A 128 -17.50 -7.71 -4.16
N GLY A 129 -18.12 -8.66 -3.47
CA GLY A 129 -19.45 -8.49 -2.89
C GLY A 129 -19.57 -7.22 -2.01
N PRO A 130 -20.79 -6.70 -1.77
CA PRO A 130 -21.06 -5.36 -1.22
C PRO A 130 -20.60 -5.15 0.22
N GLN A 131 -19.73 -5.98 0.73
CA GLN A 131 -19.31 -6.02 2.14
C GLN A 131 -17.89 -5.51 2.42
N THR A 132 -17.17 -5.04 1.43
CA THR A 132 -16.01 -4.18 1.75
C THR A 132 -16.57 -2.83 2.19
N PRO A 133 -16.49 -2.49 3.50
CA PRO A 133 -16.87 -1.16 3.92
C PRO A 133 -16.07 -0.16 3.07
N PRO A 134 -16.67 0.95 2.63
CA PRO A 134 -15.92 1.97 1.95
C PRO A 134 -14.82 2.41 2.92
N LEU A 135 -13.60 2.01 2.60
CA LEU A 135 -12.43 2.49 3.31
C LEU A 135 -12.49 4.01 3.23
N ARG A 136 -12.58 4.66 4.37
CA ARG A 136 -12.65 6.10 4.42
C ARG A 136 -11.47 6.67 3.64
N PRO A 137 -11.70 7.52 2.65
CA PRO A 137 -10.62 8.21 1.98
C PRO A 137 -9.83 8.94 3.08
N CYS A 138 -8.52 8.80 3.06
CA CYS A 138 -7.65 9.56 3.93
C CYS A 138 -7.98 11.05 3.73
N THR A 139 -8.66 11.65 4.69
CA THR A 139 -8.98 13.07 4.61
C THR A 139 -7.70 13.87 4.82
N ARG A 140 -7.64 15.06 4.26
CA ARG A 140 -6.49 15.97 4.40
C ARG A 140 -6.09 16.20 5.87
N ALA A 141 -7.03 16.01 6.80
CA ALA A 141 -6.81 16.09 8.24
C ALA A 141 -6.05 14.90 8.82
N ASP A 142 -6.18 13.70 8.20
CA ASP A 142 -5.50 12.49 8.65
C ASP A 142 -4.07 12.38 8.08
N CYS A 143 -3.76 13.20 7.07
CA CYS A 143 -2.46 13.24 6.38
C CYS A 143 -1.72 14.57 6.59
N ASP A 144 -2.06 15.34 7.62
CA ASP A 144 -1.36 16.57 7.94
C ASP A 144 0.03 16.24 8.53
N PRO A 145 1.13 16.55 7.81
CA PRO A 145 2.48 16.30 8.30
C PRO A 145 2.75 17.04 9.63
N ALA A 146 2.10 18.17 9.88
CA ALA A 146 2.22 18.89 11.14
C ALA A 146 1.66 18.11 12.35
N ARG A 147 0.73 17.19 12.12
CA ARG A 147 0.18 16.31 13.17
C ARG A 147 1.06 15.10 13.44
N CYS A 148 1.84 14.68 12.45
CA CYS A 148 2.81 13.60 12.60
C CYS A 148 4.07 14.06 13.37
N ASP A 149 4.39 15.37 13.34
CA ASP A 149 5.55 15.95 14.01
C ASP A 149 5.33 16.24 15.52
N ASN A 150 4.10 16.14 16.01
CA ASN A 150 3.72 16.48 17.39
C ASN A 150 3.29 15.26 18.25
N ALA A 151 3.70 14.09 17.82
CA ALA A 151 3.47 12.89 18.63
C ALA A 151 4.65 12.57 19.53
#